data_a0a15e043c6bdfa118a2de6eaf0fff8d
#
_entry.id   a0a15e043c6bdfa118a2de6eaf0fff8d
#
_cell.length_a   1.000
_cell.length_b   1.000
_cell.length_c   1.000
_cell.angle_alpha   90.00
_cell.angle_beta   90.00
_cell.angle_gamma   90.00
#
_symmetry.space_group_name_H-M   'P 1'
#
loop_
_entity.id
_entity.type
_entity.pdbx_description
1 polymer ?
#
loop_
_entity_poly.entity_id
_entity_poly.type
_entity_poly.pdbx_seq_one_letter_code
_entity_poly.pdbx_strand_id
1 'polypeptide(L)'
;MIDKKQEYNEIMQVMTEEELVARIAWFYYHDNLTQGDIGNRLGLSRLKVSRLLEKGRQQGIIKVQINSRFTGCLELEKSLQQYFNLKYIRVLPALEIHETNERLGVGAAQMLMSLLKPNQLLSIGFGETIMQTIKYCNEFITDNGIKLVTLSGGVGPYMKGIGQLDGSCSVSIIPAPLRASSIEAAKLFKKESCVRDIMLAACGANVAIVGIGATQQRGQATLLRTGYITEEKQQIIRQQGAVGDILGYFMQADGRIQPDMPLHEELISVSLDNLKKIPNVIGIAGGENKVEAILSALYGGHINSLVTEEKTARMILAQLV
;
A
#
# COMPACT_ATOMS: atom_id res chain seq x y z
N MET A 1 -24.38 -26.23 -52.87
CA MET A 1 -24.10 -25.71 -51.51
C MET A 1 -22.93 -24.75 -51.65
N ILE A 2 -23.22 -23.46 -51.78
CA ILE A 2 -22.20 -22.44 -51.84
C ILE A 2 -21.51 -22.43 -50.43
N ASP A 3 -20.20 -22.55 -50.46
CA ASP A 3 -19.40 -22.65 -49.24
C ASP A 3 -19.58 -21.33 -48.43
N LYS A 4 -20.25 -21.41 -47.26
CA LYS A 4 -20.46 -20.27 -46.37
C LYS A 4 -19.18 -19.47 -46.08
N LYS A 5 -18.03 -20.08 -46.34
CA LYS A 5 -16.71 -19.48 -46.20
C LYS A 5 -16.37 -18.53 -47.36
N GLN A 6 -16.90 -18.81 -48.57
CA GLN A 6 -16.73 -17.96 -49.74
C GLN A 6 -17.59 -16.70 -49.69
N GLU A 7 -18.85 -16.85 -49.30
CA GLU A 7 -19.79 -15.74 -49.10
C GLU A 7 -19.34 -14.77 -47.99
N TYR A 8 -18.71 -15.32 -46.94
CA TYR A 8 -18.13 -14.51 -45.88
C TYR A 8 -16.86 -13.73 -46.29
N ASN A 9 -16.03 -14.33 -47.15
CA ASN A 9 -14.83 -13.68 -47.70
C ASN A 9 -15.19 -12.52 -48.64
N GLU A 10 -16.25 -12.62 -49.43
CA GLU A 10 -16.72 -11.54 -50.31
C GLU A 10 -17.27 -10.36 -49.52
N ILE A 11 -18.01 -10.60 -48.43
CA ILE A 11 -18.48 -9.56 -47.51
C ILE A 11 -17.32 -8.85 -46.80
N MET A 12 -16.24 -9.55 -46.47
CA MET A 12 -15.05 -9.00 -45.83
C MET A 12 -14.23 -8.07 -46.72
N GLN A 13 -14.29 -8.23 -48.06
CA GLN A 13 -13.57 -7.39 -49.02
C GLN A 13 -14.22 -6.00 -49.19
N VAL A 14 -15.48 -5.83 -48.79
CA VAL A 14 -16.23 -4.56 -48.89
C VAL A 14 -16.35 -3.82 -47.56
N MET A 15 -16.00 -4.48 -46.45
CA MET A 15 -16.08 -3.87 -45.12
C MET A 15 -15.03 -2.80 -44.89
N THR A 16 -15.44 -1.67 -44.34
CA THR A 16 -14.52 -0.71 -43.77
C THR A 16 -13.83 -1.27 -42.51
N GLU A 17 -12.68 -0.75 -42.18
CA GLU A 17 -11.97 -1.19 -40.96
C GLU A 17 -12.81 -0.92 -39.69
N GLU A 18 -13.57 0.19 -39.67
CA GLU A 18 -14.46 0.53 -38.56
C GLU A 18 -15.59 -0.51 -38.39
N GLU A 19 -16.23 -0.92 -39.48
CA GLU A 19 -17.25 -1.99 -39.44
C GLU A 19 -16.69 -3.31 -38.95
N LEU A 20 -15.47 -3.65 -39.36
CA LEU A 20 -14.78 -4.84 -38.90
C LEU A 20 -14.51 -4.79 -37.40
N VAL A 21 -14.02 -3.64 -36.91
CA VAL A 21 -13.79 -3.43 -35.48
C VAL A 21 -15.08 -3.51 -34.68
N ALA A 22 -16.16 -2.89 -35.17
CA ALA A 22 -17.47 -2.94 -34.50
C ALA A 22 -18.02 -4.38 -34.43
N ARG A 23 -17.88 -5.16 -35.50
CA ARG A 23 -18.32 -6.57 -35.56
C ARG A 23 -17.51 -7.48 -34.64
N ILE A 24 -16.18 -7.29 -34.61
CA ILE A 24 -15.28 -8.01 -33.70
C ILE A 24 -15.64 -7.68 -32.23
N ALA A 25 -15.91 -6.40 -31.94
CA ALA A 25 -16.33 -5.95 -30.62
C ALA A 25 -17.68 -6.60 -30.23
N TRP A 26 -18.64 -6.66 -31.15
CA TRP A 26 -19.92 -7.33 -30.91
C TRP A 26 -19.73 -8.80 -30.57
N PHE A 27 -18.98 -9.54 -31.35
CA PHE A 27 -18.70 -10.96 -31.09
C PHE A 27 -18.02 -11.18 -29.75
N TYR A 28 -17.09 -10.28 -29.38
CA TYR A 28 -16.32 -10.40 -28.13
C TYR A 28 -17.15 -10.03 -26.89
N TYR A 29 -17.83 -8.88 -26.91
CA TYR A 29 -18.52 -8.36 -25.72
C TYR A 29 -19.98 -8.80 -25.61
N HIS A 30 -20.67 -9.02 -26.72
CA HIS A 30 -22.08 -9.39 -26.73
C HIS A 30 -22.26 -10.91 -26.84
N ASP A 31 -21.60 -11.54 -27.82
CA ASP A 31 -21.74 -12.97 -28.06
C ASP A 31 -20.80 -13.83 -27.21
N ASN A 32 -19.92 -13.19 -26.39
CA ASN A 32 -18.96 -13.84 -25.51
C ASN A 32 -18.00 -14.82 -26.20
N LEU A 33 -17.69 -14.58 -27.49
CA LEU A 33 -16.73 -15.40 -28.22
C LEU A 33 -15.29 -15.10 -27.81
N THR A 34 -14.44 -16.10 -27.78
CA THR A 34 -13.01 -15.86 -27.55
C THR A 34 -12.36 -15.21 -28.78
N GLN A 35 -11.24 -14.53 -28.60
CA GLN A 35 -10.49 -13.94 -29.72
C GLN A 35 -10.06 -15.00 -30.75
N GLY A 36 -9.85 -16.25 -30.33
CA GLY A 36 -9.56 -17.37 -31.21
C GLY A 36 -10.76 -17.75 -32.06
N ASP A 37 -11.95 -17.89 -31.44
CA ASP A 37 -13.19 -18.23 -32.15
C ASP A 37 -13.58 -17.13 -33.14
N ILE A 38 -13.41 -15.87 -32.76
CA ILE A 38 -13.63 -14.73 -33.66
C ILE A 38 -12.66 -14.79 -34.84
N GLY A 39 -11.38 -15.09 -34.57
CA GLY A 39 -10.37 -15.25 -35.60
C GLY A 39 -10.74 -16.35 -36.58
N ASN A 40 -11.13 -17.53 -36.06
CA ASN A 40 -11.58 -18.65 -36.90
C ASN A 40 -12.82 -18.29 -37.73
N ARG A 41 -13.78 -17.56 -37.13
CA ARG A 41 -15.02 -17.16 -37.82
C ARG A 41 -14.79 -16.14 -38.94
N LEU A 42 -13.84 -15.22 -38.74
CA LEU A 42 -13.58 -14.13 -39.67
C LEU A 42 -12.35 -14.35 -40.56
N GLY A 43 -11.70 -15.52 -40.47
CA GLY A 43 -10.46 -15.80 -41.22
C GLY A 43 -9.27 -14.96 -40.80
N LEU A 44 -9.25 -14.48 -39.52
CA LEU A 44 -8.23 -13.66 -38.97
C LEU A 44 -7.38 -14.41 -37.91
N SER A 45 -6.13 -14.02 -37.75
CA SER A 45 -5.35 -14.53 -36.62
C SER A 45 -5.84 -13.94 -35.31
N ARG A 46 -5.73 -14.71 -34.18
CA ARG A 46 -6.03 -14.22 -32.82
C ARG A 46 -5.32 -12.90 -32.52
N LEU A 47 -4.07 -12.76 -32.96
CA LEU A 47 -3.31 -11.53 -32.76
C LEU A 47 -3.92 -10.34 -33.51
N LYS A 48 -4.43 -10.55 -34.74
CA LYS A 48 -5.12 -9.52 -35.52
C LYS A 48 -6.41 -9.08 -34.82
N VAL A 49 -7.19 -10.02 -34.30
CA VAL A 49 -8.41 -9.72 -33.51
C VAL A 49 -8.08 -8.89 -32.28
N SER A 50 -7.04 -9.27 -31.52
CA SER A 50 -6.61 -8.53 -30.34
C SER A 50 -6.22 -7.08 -30.68
N ARG A 51 -5.45 -6.88 -31.76
CA ARG A 51 -5.04 -5.55 -32.23
C ARG A 51 -6.23 -4.69 -32.69
N LEU A 52 -7.22 -5.28 -33.34
CA LEU A 52 -8.42 -4.57 -33.80
C LEU A 52 -9.31 -4.16 -32.61
N LEU A 53 -9.45 -5.00 -31.57
CA LEU A 53 -10.12 -4.64 -30.33
C LEU A 53 -9.42 -3.48 -29.61
N GLU A 54 -8.08 -3.50 -29.57
CA GLU A 54 -7.29 -2.42 -28.99
C GLU A 54 -7.46 -1.13 -29.79
N LYS A 55 -7.37 -1.19 -31.11
CA LYS A 55 -7.61 -0.04 -31.99
C LYS A 55 -9.02 0.54 -31.80
N GLY A 56 -10.03 -0.32 -31.66
CA GLY A 56 -11.41 0.10 -31.40
C GLY A 56 -11.57 0.86 -30.09
N ARG A 57 -10.84 0.47 -29.05
CA ARG A 57 -10.78 1.22 -27.76
C ARG A 57 -10.10 2.58 -27.95
N GLN A 58 -8.97 2.62 -28.64
CA GLN A 58 -8.22 3.85 -28.88
C GLN A 58 -9.00 4.86 -29.73
N GLN A 59 -9.77 4.39 -30.70
CA GLN A 59 -10.61 5.21 -31.59
C GLN A 59 -11.99 5.56 -30.98
N GLY A 60 -12.31 5.04 -29.78
CA GLY A 60 -13.58 5.30 -29.11
C GLY A 60 -14.78 4.56 -29.70
N ILE A 61 -14.58 3.63 -30.67
CA ILE A 61 -15.62 2.74 -31.21
C ILE A 61 -16.12 1.78 -30.10
N ILE A 62 -15.18 1.33 -29.27
CA ILE A 62 -15.45 0.49 -28.11
C ILE A 62 -15.34 1.34 -26.85
N LYS A 63 -16.47 1.50 -26.15
CA LYS A 63 -16.52 2.13 -24.82
C LYS A 63 -16.92 1.07 -23.80
N VAL A 64 -16.08 0.85 -22.80
CA VAL A 64 -16.38 -0.08 -21.69
C VAL A 64 -16.79 0.76 -20.50
N GLN A 65 -18.00 0.52 -20.00
CA GLN A 65 -18.51 1.15 -18.77
C GLN A 65 -18.59 0.09 -17.67
N ILE A 66 -17.92 0.36 -16.57
CA ILE A 66 -17.94 -0.51 -15.39
C ILE A 66 -18.80 0.17 -14.33
N ASN A 67 -19.98 -0.40 -14.04
CA ASN A 67 -20.90 0.09 -13.01
C ASN A 67 -20.63 -0.67 -11.71
N SER A 68 -19.69 -0.18 -10.91
CA SER A 68 -19.34 -0.75 -9.62
C SER A 68 -19.09 0.36 -8.61
N ARG A 69 -19.47 0.14 -7.36
CA ARG A 69 -19.10 1.03 -6.24
C ARG A 69 -17.58 1.21 -6.08
N PHE A 70 -16.79 0.33 -6.67
CA PHE A 70 -15.33 0.38 -6.65
C PHE A 70 -14.71 1.16 -7.80
N THR A 71 -15.49 1.59 -8.80
CA THR A 71 -14.95 2.28 -9.99
C THR A 71 -14.17 3.53 -9.61
N GLY A 72 -14.72 4.35 -8.72
CA GLY A 72 -14.04 5.55 -8.22
C GLY A 72 -12.73 5.23 -7.49
N CYS A 73 -12.67 4.14 -6.73
CA CYS A 73 -11.46 3.71 -6.06
C CYS A 73 -10.37 3.30 -7.05
N LEU A 74 -10.72 2.56 -8.13
CA LEU A 74 -9.78 2.13 -9.17
C LEU A 74 -9.19 3.32 -9.96
N GLU A 75 -10.00 4.36 -10.21
CA GLU A 75 -9.53 5.59 -10.86
C GLU A 75 -8.53 6.34 -9.95
N LEU A 76 -8.81 6.43 -8.65
CA LEU A 76 -7.94 7.03 -7.66
C LEU A 76 -6.63 6.24 -7.51
N GLU A 77 -6.70 4.91 -7.49
CA GLU A 77 -5.53 4.04 -7.48
C GLU A 77 -4.62 4.32 -8.67
N LYS A 78 -5.19 4.37 -9.89
CA LYS A 78 -4.44 4.65 -11.11
C LYS A 78 -3.77 6.02 -11.06
N SER A 79 -4.50 7.06 -10.65
CA SER A 79 -3.99 8.43 -10.59
C SER A 79 -2.85 8.58 -9.58
N LEU A 80 -3.03 8.06 -8.35
CA LEU A 80 -2.00 8.10 -7.31
C LEU A 80 -0.79 7.24 -7.66
N GLN A 81 -1.01 6.07 -8.25
CA GLN A 81 0.07 5.18 -8.68
C GLN A 81 0.95 5.85 -9.74
N GLN A 82 0.34 6.51 -10.71
CA GLN A 82 1.07 7.22 -11.77
C GLN A 82 1.83 8.43 -11.23
N TYR A 83 1.20 9.23 -10.36
CA TYR A 83 1.81 10.46 -9.85
C TYR A 83 3.01 10.18 -8.94
N PHE A 84 2.87 9.25 -8.00
CA PHE A 84 3.93 8.92 -7.03
C PHE A 84 4.79 7.72 -7.43
N ASN A 85 4.58 7.12 -8.61
CA ASN A 85 5.27 5.92 -9.07
C ASN A 85 5.22 4.77 -8.05
N LEU A 86 4.02 4.54 -7.46
CA LEU A 86 3.83 3.51 -6.46
C LEU A 86 3.88 2.12 -7.09
N LYS A 87 4.52 1.18 -6.40
CA LYS A 87 4.54 -0.24 -6.80
C LYS A 87 3.15 -0.85 -6.69
N TYR A 88 2.51 -0.64 -5.54
CA TYR A 88 1.18 -1.15 -5.24
C TYR A 88 0.37 -0.07 -4.54
N ILE A 89 -0.90 -0.02 -4.86
CA ILE A 89 -1.85 0.86 -4.17
C ILE A 89 -3.19 0.14 -4.02
N ARG A 90 -3.87 0.38 -2.91
CA ARG A 90 -5.23 -0.05 -2.69
C ARG A 90 -6.02 1.08 -2.05
N VAL A 91 -7.09 1.48 -2.71
CA VAL A 91 -8.05 2.46 -2.21
C VAL A 91 -9.33 1.72 -1.84
N LEU A 92 -9.70 1.79 -0.57
CA LEU A 92 -10.96 1.22 -0.10
C LEU A 92 -12.09 2.23 -0.28
N PRO A 93 -13.35 1.80 -0.52
CA PRO A 93 -14.49 2.71 -0.53
C PRO A 93 -14.55 3.54 0.75
N ALA A 94 -15.17 4.72 0.69
CA ALA A 94 -15.31 5.63 1.83
C ALA A 94 -15.76 4.89 3.10
N LEU A 95 -15.10 5.20 4.22
CA LEU A 95 -15.23 4.51 5.50
C LEU A 95 -15.77 5.45 6.57
N GLU A 96 -16.56 4.92 7.48
CA GLU A 96 -16.91 5.61 8.71
C GLU A 96 -15.68 5.72 9.62
N ILE A 97 -15.55 6.86 10.34
CA ILE A 97 -14.34 7.18 11.12
C ILE A 97 -13.97 6.07 12.12
N HIS A 98 -14.97 5.47 12.78
CA HIS A 98 -14.75 4.43 13.79
C HIS A 98 -14.34 3.06 13.22
N GLU A 99 -14.59 2.81 11.93
CA GLU A 99 -14.21 1.57 11.24
C GLU A 99 -12.89 1.67 10.49
N THR A 100 -12.31 2.87 10.39
CA THR A 100 -11.19 3.15 9.47
C THR A 100 -9.99 2.24 9.71
N ASN A 101 -9.54 2.08 10.96
CA ASN A 101 -8.35 1.27 11.26
C ASN A 101 -8.57 -0.21 10.95
N GLU A 102 -9.73 -0.76 11.28
CA GLU A 102 -10.06 -2.16 11.02
C GLU A 102 -10.17 -2.44 9.53
N ARG A 103 -10.91 -1.61 8.79
CA ARG A 103 -11.12 -1.79 7.36
C ARG A 103 -9.85 -1.59 6.54
N LEU A 104 -9.01 -0.62 6.91
CA LEU A 104 -7.67 -0.47 6.33
C LEU A 104 -6.81 -1.70 6.62
N GLY A 105 -6.91 -2.26 7.84
CA GLY A 105 -6.24 -3.49 8.22
C GLY A 105 -6.63 -4.67 7.33
N VAL A 106 -7.93 -4.85 7.06
CA VAL A 106 -8.45 -5.87 6.13
C VAL A 106 -7.89 -5.67 4.72
N GLY A 107 -7.95 -4.44 4.20
CA GLY A 107 -7.43 -4.11 2.87
C GLY A 107 -5.92 -4.36 2.74
N ALA A 108 -5.16 -4.03 3.78
CA ALA A 108 -3.73 -4.27 3.84
C ALA A 108 -3.40 -5.77 3.95
N ALA A 109 -4.16 -6.53 4.75
CA ALA A 109 -4.01 -7.98 4.84
C ALA A 109 -4.20 -8.66 3.48
N GLN A 110 -5.23 -8.26 2.73
CA GLN A 110 -5.47 -8.78 1.38
C GLN A 110 -4.32 -8.42 0.41
N MET A 111 -3.74 -7.22 0.52
CA MET A 111 -2.55 -6.85 -0.27
C MET A 111 -1.35 -7.72 0.12
N LEU A 112 -1.09 -7.91 1.41
CA LEU A 112 0.01 -8.76 1.91
C LEU A 112 -0.11 -10.19 1.40
N MET A 113 -1.30 -10.80 1.47
CA MET A 113 -1.54 -12.16 0.98
C MET A 113 -1.26 -12.30 -0.53
N SER A 114 -1.41 -11.23 -1.30
CA SER A 114 -1.08 -11.23 -2.73
C SER A 114 0.40 -11.03 -3.03
N LEU A 115 1.16 -10.46 -2.10
CA LEU A 115 2.57 -10.09 -2.31
C LEU A 115 3.56 -11.05 -1.65
N LEU A 116 3.22 -11.58 -0.49
CA LEU A 116 4.09 -12.48 0.27
C LEU A 116 4.10 -13.89 -0.31
N LYS A 117 5.30 -14.46 -0.36
CA LYS A 117 5.51 -15.87 -0.72
C LYS A 117 5.87 -16.68 0.52
N PRO A 118 5.68 -18.01 0.51
CA PRO A 118 6.05 -18.87 1.64
C PRO A 118 7.48 -18.65 2.10
N ASN A 119 7.68 -18.71 3.43
CA ASN A 119 8.95 -18.55 4.13
C ASN A 119 9.63 -17.16 4.01
N GLN A 120 8.92 -16.15 3.51
CA GLN A 120 9.45 -14.79 3.47
C GLN A 120 9.41 -14.11 4.83
N LEU A 121 10.18 -13.01 4.94
CA LEU A 121 10.26 -12.16 6.12
C LEU A 121 9.40 -10.91 5.91
N LEU A 122 8.51 -10.63 6.86
CA LEU A 122 7.67 -9.44 6.94
C LEU A 122 8.12 -8.57 8.11
N SER A 123 8.56 -7.36 7.82
CA SER A 123 8.85 -6.35 8.84
C SER A 123 7.61 -5.57 9.22
N ILE A 124 7.37 -5.42 10.51
CA ILE A 124 6.19 -4.77 11.03
C ILE A 124 6.52 -3.54 11.88
N GLY A 125 5.90 -2.41 11.55
CA GLY A 125 5.85 -1.24 12.41
C GLY A 125 4.88 -1.42 13.58
N PHE A 126 4.56 -0.33 14.25
CA PHE A 126 3.57 -0.31 15.32
C PHE A 126 2.34 0.51 14.92
N GLY A 127 1.25 0.33 15.63
CA GLY A 127 0.03 1.09 15.48
C GLY A 127 -1.21 0.22 15.31
N GLU A 128 -2.38 0.81 15.55
CA GLU A 128 -3.66 0.10 15.53
C GLU A 128 -3.92 -0.57 14.17
N THR A 129 -3.73 0.16 13.08
CA THR A 129 -3.95 -0.37 11.72
C THR A 129 -3.02 -1.53 11.40
N ILE A 130 -1.76 -1.50 11.89
CA ILE A 130 -0.80 -2.60 11.73
C ILE A 130 -1.28 -3.83 12.48
N MET A 131 -1.77 -3.66 13.71
CA MET A 131 -2.32 -4.75 14.51
C MET A 131 -3.53 -5.40 13.83
N GLN A 132 -4.46 -4.60 13.32
CA GLN A 132 -5.60 -5.11 12.54
C GLN A 132 -5.12 -5.87 11.30
N THR A 133 -4.12 -5.37 10.59
CA THR A 133 -3.54 -6.05 9.42
C THR A 133 -3.03 -7.44 9.79
N ILE A 134 -2.22 -7.55 10.83
CA ILE A 134 -1.67 -8.84 11.29
C ILE A 134 -2.78 -9.78 11.75
N LYS A 135 -3.77 -9.29 12.49
CA LYS A 135 -4.93 -10.07 12.92
C LYS A 135 -5.65 -10.74 11.73
N TYR A 136 -5.90 -9.98 10.66
CA TYR A 136 -6.62 -10.48 9.49
C TYR A 136 -5.80 -11.34 8.53
N CYS A 137 -4.47 -11.36 8.64
CA CYS A 137 -3.63 -12.26 7.86
C CYS A 137 -2.94 -13.35 8.71
N ASN A 138 -3.35 -13.56 9.95
CA ASN A 138 -2.69 -14.46 10.89
C ASN A 138 -2.62 -15.92 10.37
N GLU A 139 -3.74 -16.48 9.91
CA GLU A 139 -3.78 -17.83 9.32
C GLU A 139 -2.84 -17.94 8.12
N PHE A 140 -2.91 -16.96 7.21
CA PHE A 140 -2.02 -16.94 6.04
C PHE A 140 -0.54 -16.89 6.44
N ILE A 141 -0.18 -16.08 7.44
CA ILE A 141 1.19 -15.97 7.97
C ILE A 141 1.66 -17.33 8.48
N THR A 142 0.82 -18.00 9.28
CA THR A 142 1.11 -19.30 9.87
C THR A 142 1.24 -20.38 8.80
N ASP A 143 0.26 -20.52 7.91
CA ASP A 143 0.19 -21.57 6.90
C ASP A 143 1.33 -21.48 5.87
N ASN A 144 1.82 -20.28 5.63
CA ASN A 144 2.91 -20.03 4.67
C ASN A 144 4.29 -19.89 5.33
N GLY A 145 4.40 -20.08 6.65
CA GLY A 145 5.67 -19.98 7.36
C GLY A 145 6.31 -18.59 7.28
N ILE A 146 5.49 -17.52 7.18
CA ILE A 146 5.98 -16.14 7.14
C ILE A 146 6.57 -15.79 8.50
N LYS A 147 7.79 -15.27 8.48
CA LYS A 147 8.49 -14.82 9.71
C LYS A 147 8.22 -13.33 9.92
N LEU A 148 7.88 -12.96 11.13
CA LEU A 148 7.67 -11.57 11.51
C LEU A 148 8.90 -11.01 12.21
N VAL A 149 9.21 -9.72 11.95
CA VAL A 149 10.24 -8.99 12.68
C VAL A 149 9.80 -7.55 12.92
N THR A 150 10.01 -7.02 14.12
CA THR A 150 9.63 -5.63 14.42
C THR A 150 10.64 -4.64 13.85
N LEU A 151 10.15 -3.50 13.33
CA LEU A 151 10.97 -2.38 12.83
C LEU A 151 11.45 -1.46 13.95
N SER A 152 10.91 -1.60 15.15
CA SER A 152 11.25 -0.77 16.30
C SER A 152 11.22 -1.58 17.58
N GLY A 153 11.79 -1.02 18.62
CA GLY A 153 11.59 -1.47 19.99
C GLY A 153 10.13 -1.43 20.41
N GLY A 154 9.80 -2.06 21.52
CA GLY A 154 8.44 -2.31 21.97
C GLY A 154 7.64 -1.04 22.26
N VAL A 155 6.41 -1.02 21.77
CA VAL A 155 5.38 -0.04 22.11
C VAL A 155 4.29 -0.78 22.89
N GLY A 156 4.23 -0.58 24.22
CA GLY A 156 3.50 -1.38 25.19
C GLY A 156 2.14 -1.97 24.75
N PRO A 157 1.15 -1.13 24.36
CA PRO A 157 -0.15 -1.64 23.94
C PRO A 157 -0.12 -2.57 22.73
N TYR A 158 0.81 -2.35 21.81
CA TYR A 158 0.90 -3.13 20.56
C TYR A 158 1.66 -4.45 20.73
N MET A 159 2.50 -4.56 21.75
CA MET A 159 3.17 -5.83 22.09
C MET A 159 2.18 -6.92 22.50
N LYS A 160 1.07 -6.54 23.16
CA LYS A 160 0.02 -7.51 23.56
C LYS A 160 -0.65 -8.18 22.36
N GLY A 161 -0.86 -7.44 21.26
CA GLY A 161 -1.45 -7.99 20.06
C GLY A 161 -0.53 -8.98 19.33
N ILE A 162 0.78 -8.72 19.32
CA ILE A 162 1.78 -9.65 18.76
C ILE A 162 1.81 -10.94 19.58
N GLY A 163 1.65 -10.87 20.92
CA GLY A 163 1.59 -12.04 21.80
C GLY A 163 0.31 -12.88 21.67
N GLN A 164 -0.67 -12.45 20.89
CA GLN A 164 -1.91 -13.20 20.57
C GLN A 164 -1.82 -13.99 19.27
N LEU A 165 -0.70 -13.90 18.55
CA LEU A 165 -0.44 -14.74 17.39
C LEU A 165 -0.32 -16.20 17.83
N ASP A 166 -0.83 -17.10 17.01
CA ASP A 166 -0.76 -18.54 17.28
C ASP A 166 0.71 -18.95 17.49
N GLY A 167 0.95 -19.80 18.47
CA GLY A 167 2.29 -20.20 18.90
C GLY A 167 3.18 -20.84 17.84
N SER A 168 2.64 -21.07 16.64
CA SER A 168 3.35 -21.53 15.45
C SER A 168 4.02 -20.38 14.64
N CYS A 169 3.63 -19.12 14.91
CA CYS A 169 4.19 -17.96 14.20
C CYS A 169 5.52 -17.51 14.82
N SER A 170 6.58 -17.46 14.00
CA SER A 170 7.90 -16.96 14.43
C SER A 170 7.92 -15.43 14.40
N VAL A 171 8.06 -14.80 15.56
CA VAL A 171 8.19 -13.36 15.71
C VAL A 171 9.49 -12.97 16.37
N SER A 172 10.32 -12.21 15.68
CA SER A 172 11.54 -11.59 16.22
C SER A 172 11.24 -10.16 16.67
N ILE A 173 11.37 -9.90 17.96
CA ILE A 173 11.06 -8.60 18.55
C ILE A 173 12.36 -7.95 19.00
N ILE A 174 12.58 -6.68 18.65
CA ILE A 174 13.70 -5.90 19.16
C ILE A 174 13.56 -5.77 20.68
N PRO A 175 14.47 -6.34 21.49
CA PRO A 175 14.36 -6.39 22.95
C PRO A 175 14.77 -5.07 23.61
N ALA A 176 14.10 -4.00 23.25
CA ALA A 176 14.34 -2.65 23.74
C ALA A 176 13.04 -1.84 23.67
N PRO A 177 12.91 -0.73 24.42
CA PRO A 177 11.80 0.20 24.23
C PRO A 177 11.93 0.91 22.87
N LEU A 178 10.83 1.48 22.34
CA LEU A 178 10.87 2.33 21.14
C LEU A 178 11.82 3.52 21.33
N ARG A 179 11.84 4.10 22.53
CA ARG A 179 12.64 5.27 22.87
C ARG A 179 13.39 5.02 24.16
N ALA A 180 14.70 5.25 24.14
CA ALA A 180 15.55 5.23 25.32
C ALA A 180 15.39 6.54 26.15
N SER A 181 15.86 6.50 27.39
CA SER A 181 15.82 7.65 28.31
C SER A 181 16.82 8.76 27.93
N SER A 182 17.84 8.46 27.14
CA SER A 182 18.82 9.41 26.61
C SER A 182 19.44 8.92 25.31
N ILE A 183 20.13 9.79 24.61
CA ILE A 183 20.88 9.49 23.39
C ILE A 183 21.98 8.44 23.69
N GLU A 184 22.66 8.56 24.82
CA GLU A 184 23.71 7.62 25.24
C GLU A 184 23.13 6.22 25.48
N ALA A 185 21.99 6.14 26.17
CA ALA A 185 21.30 4.89 26.39
C ALA A 185 20.84 4.26 25.05
N ALA A 186 20.32 5.06 24.11
CA ALA A 186 19.95 4.56 22.78
C ALA A 186 21.17 4.00 22.02
N LYS A 187 22.32 4.67 22.10
CA LYS A 187 23.56 4.23 21.50
C LYS A 187 24.05 2.90 22.10
N LEU A 188 23.88 2.70 23.40
CA LEU A 188 24.23 1.44 24.09
C LEU A 188 23.29 0.32 23.62
N PHE A 189 21.97 0.52 23.67
CA PHE A 189 21.02 -0.49 23.18
C PHE A 189 21.30 -0.92 21.72
N LYS A 190 21.59 0.04 20.83
CA LYS A 190 21.91 -0.27 19.42
C LYS A 190 23.22 -1.04 19.22
N LYS A 191 24.13 -1.05 20.21
CA LYS A 191 25.36 -1.83 20.18
C LYS A 191 25.16 -3.26 20.65
N GLU A 192 24.13 -3.54 21.45
CA GLU A 192 23.81 -4.88 21.89
C GLU A 192 23.55 -5.81 20.69
N SER A 193 24.17 -6.98 20.68
CA SER A 193 24.06 -7.92 19.54
C SER A 193 22.63 -8.33 19.28
N CYS A 194 21.86 -8.63 20.34
CA CYS A 194 20.44 -9.02 20.23
C CYS A 194 19.55 -7.92 19.62
N VAL A 195 19.85 -6.64 19.83
CA VAL A 195 19.14 -5.51 19.23
C VAL A 195 19.59 -5.31 17.78
N ARG A 196 20.90 -5.23 17.56
CA ARG A 196 21.50 -4.98 16.27
C ARG A 196 21.12 -6.05 15.23
N ASP A 197 21.21 -7.33 15.62
CA ASP A 197 20.99 -8.44 14.70
C ASP A 197 19.53 -8.52 14.26
N ILE A 198 18.57 -8.23 15.17
CA ILE A 198 17.15 -8.13 14.80
C ILE A 198 16.89 -6.91 13.93
N MET A 199 17.50 -5.75 14.21
CA MET A 199 17.38 -4.57 13.34
C MET A 199 17.92 -4.82 11.93
N LEU A 200 19.04 -5.55 11.81
CA LEU A 200 19.60 -5.96 10.52
C LEU A 200 18.66 -6.92 9.78
N ALA A 201 18.12 -7.91 10.49
CA ALA A 201 17.11 -8.82 9.92
C ALA A 201 15.89 -8.06 9.41
N ALA A 202 15.39 -7.07 10.18
CA ALA A 202 14.27 -6.24 9.76
C ALA A 202 14.56 -5.45 8.46
N CYS A 203 15.78 -4.95 8.29
CA CYS A 203 16.18 -4.28 7.04
C CYS A 203 16.27 -5.24 5.85
N GLY A 204 16.49 -6.54 6.09
CA GLY A 204 16.55 -7.59 5.06
C GLY A 204 15.20 -8.18 4.66
N ALA A 205 14.09 -7.65 5.16
CA ALA A 205 12.76 -8.17 4.85
C ALA A 205 12.36 -7.98 3.38
N ASN A 206 11.46 -8.84 2.91
CA ASN A 206 10.89 -8.76 1.56
C ASN A 206 9.80 -7.68 1.47
N VAL A 207 9.06 -7.52 2.56
CA VAL A 207 7.96 -6.57 2.70
C VAL A 207 8.04 -5.92 4.09
N ALA A 208 7.75 -4.64 4.17
CA ALA A 208 7.53 -3.93 5.42
C ALA A 208 6.14 -3.27 5.42
N ILE A 209 5.47 -3.27 6.56
CA ILE A 209 4.24 -2.51 6.77
C ILE A 209 4.46 -1.47 7.87
N VAL A 210 4.04 -0.25 7.60
CA VAL A 210 4.17 0.88 8.54
C VAL A 210 2.88 1.69 8.62
N GLY A 211 2.55 2.11 9.85
CA GLY A 211 1.54 3.13 10.06
C GLY A 211 2.12 4.52 9.79
N ILE A 212 1.26 5.46 9.44
CA ILE A 212 1.62 6.88 9.31
C ILE A 212 0.84 7.65 10.39
N GLY A 213 1.57 8.27 11.30
CA GLY A 213 1.03 9.16 12.33
C GLY A 213 0.87 10.58 11.80
N ALA A 214 -0.10 11.34 12.34
CA ALA A 214 -0.28 12.75 12.02
C ALA A 214 -0.05 13.60 13.28
N THR A 215 0.71 14.68 13.16
CA THR A 215 0.98 15.60 14.28
C THR A 215 -0.21 16.49 14.62
N GLN A 216 -1.15 16.68 13.69
CA GLN A 216 -2.35 17.49 13.89
C GLN A 216 -3.41 16.82 14.77
N GLN A 217 -3.30 15.54 15.01
CA GLN A 217 -4.28 14.72 15.72
C GLN A 217 -4.13 14.92 17.23
N ARG A 218 -4.90 15.88 17.80
CA ARG A 218 -4.90 16.10 19.26
C ARG A 218 -5.38 14.85 20.00
N GLY A 219 -4.60 14.39 20.99
CA GLY A 219 -4.95 13.29 21.89
C GLY A 219 -5.01 11.88 21.28
N GLN A 220 -4.93 11.72 19.96
CA GLN A 220 -5.10 10.41 19.30
C GLN A 220 -3.82 9.87 18.65
N ALA A 221 -2.75 10.65 18.54
CA ALA A 221 -1.49 10.19 17.98
C ALA A 221 -0.95 9.01 18.81
N THR A 222 -0.50 7.96 18.15
CA THR A 222 0.00 6.75 18.81
C THR A 222 1.09 7.05 19.83
N LEU A 223 2.07 7.89 19.49
CA LEU A 223 3.17 8.23 20.36
C LEU A 223 2.71 9.01 21.62
N LEU A 224 1.65 9.81 21.51
CA LEU A 224 1.06 10.52 22.64
C LEU A 224 0.28 9.54 23.55
N ARG A 225 -0.62 8.74 22.98
CA ARG A 225 -1.41 7.76 23.74
C ARG A 225 -0.57 6.74 24.50
N THR A 226 0.59 6.44 23.99
CA THR A 226 1.53 5.47 24.58
C THR A 226 2.55 6.13 25.52
N GLY A 227 2.48 7.45 25.71
CA GLY A 227 3.35 8.19 26.64
C GLY A 227 4.79 8.42 26.15
N TYR A 228 5.07 8.17 24.86
CA TYR A 228 6.41 8.43 24.31
C TYR A 228 6.71 9.91 24.09
N ILE A 229 5.68 10.72 23.88
CA ILE A 229 5.74 12.19 23.87
C ILE A 229 4.61 12.75 24.74
N THR A 230 4.79 13.95 25.27
CA THR A 230 3.74 14.73 25.93
C THR A 230 3.00 15.61 24.92
N GLU A 231 1.82 16.12 25.28
CA GLU A 231 1.09 17.08 24.43
C GLU A 231 1.90 18.33 24.13
N GLU A 232 2.65 18.84 25.13
CA GLU A 232 3.53 20.00 24.95
C GLU A 232 4.63 19.72 23.92
N LYS A 233 5.28 18.54 24.01
CA LYS A 233 6.29 18.14 23.00
C LYS A 233 5.66 17.98 21.61
N GLN A 234 4.48 17.40 21.50
CA GLN A 234 3.78 17.29 20.23
C GLN A 234 3.50 18.68 19.63
N GLN A 235 3.08 19.62 20.45
CA GLN A 235 2.83 20.99 20.01
C GLN A 235 4.12 21.68 19.51
N ILE A 236 5.24 21.51 20.20
CA ILE A 236 6.55 22.03 19.78
C ILE A 236 6.96 21.42 18.44
N ILE A 237 6.88 20.10 18.30
CA ILE A 237 7.21 19.35 17.08
C ILE A 237 6.39 19.86 15.89
N ARG A 238 5.10 20.12 16.12
CA ARG A 238 4.20 20.68 15.11
C ARG A 238 4.58 22.12 14.75
N GLN A 239 4.91 22.96 15.74
CA GLN A 239 5.35 24.35 15.49
C GLN A 239 6.66 24.42 14.70
N GLN A 240 7.49 23.38 14.81
CA GLN A 240 8.71 23.21 14.01
C GLN A 240 8.45 22.71 12.57
N GLY A 241 7.18 22.51 12.19
CA GLY A 241 6.80 22.16 10.82
C GLY A 241 6.62 20.68 10.54
N ALA A 242 6.69 19.82 11.56
CA ALA A 242 6.43 18.40 11.37
C ALA A 242 4.93 18.14 11.14
N VAL A 243 4.59 17.39 10.09
CA VAL A 243 3.20 17.07 9.72
C VAL A 243 2.80 15.64 10.09
N GLY A 244 3.77 14.74 10.22
CA GLY A 244 3.50 13.33 10.55
C GLY A 244 4.76 12.61 10.99
N ASP A 245 4.60 11.30 11.30
CA ASP A 245 5.69 10.40 11.64
C ASP A 245 5.54 9.01 11.04
N ILE A 246 6.66 8.35 10.84
CA ILE A 246 6.78 6.92 10.59
C ILE A 246 7.81 6.35 11.57
N LEU A 247 7.46 5.31 12.31
CA LEU A 247 8.33 4.65 13.30
C LEU A 247 8.90 5.61 14.36
N GLY A 248 8.23 6.74 14.62
CA GLY A 248 8.67 7.78 15.56
C GLY A 248 9.57 8.86 14.93
N TYR A 249 9.96 8.72 13.66
CA TYR A 249 10.67 9.76 12.93
C TYR A 249 9.68 10.76 12.36
N PHE A 250 9.74 12.00 12.85
CA PHE A 250 8.90 13.09 12.39
C PHE A 250 9.37 13.63 11.04
N MET A 251 8.41 13.97 10.19
CA MET A 251 8.64 14.40 8.81
C MET A 251 8.01 15.78 8.57
N GLN A 252 8.69 16.60 7.77
CA GLN A 252 8.18 17.87 7.25
C GLN A 252 7.24 17.64 6.06
N ALA A 253 6.50 18.66 5.65
CA ALA A 253 5.54 18.55 4.54
C ALA A 253 6.17 18.10 3.21
N ASP A 254 7.44 18.43 2.97
CA ASP A 254 8.20 18.03 1.79
C ASP A 254 8.80 16.61 1.87
N GLY A 255 8.52 15.89 2.93
CA GLY A 255 8.97 14.52 3.15
C GLY A 255 10.35 14.38 3.77
N ARG A 256 11.07 15.47 4.04
CA ARG A 256 12.34 15.40 4.78
C ARG A 256 12.09 15.05 6.25
N ILE A 257 13.01 14.29 6.83
CA ILE A 257 13.01 14.07 8.28
C ILE A 257 13.23 15.40 8.97
N GLN A 258 12.44 15.69 10.02
CA GLN A 258 12.57 16.90 10.80
C GLN A 258 14.01 17.02 11.35
N PRO A 259 14.76 18.08 10.98
CA PRO A 259 16.12 18.28 11.47
C PRO A 259 16.15 18.67 12.95
N ASP A 260 17.32 18.62 13.55
CA ASP A 260 17.61 19.11 14.90
C ASP A 260 16.63 18.60 15.97
N MET A 261 16.24 17.33 15.87
CA MET A 261 15.32 16.69 16.79
C MET A 261 16.04 15.61 17.61
N PRO A 262 16.51 15.93 18.83
CA PRO A 262 17.22 14.97 19.69
C PRO A 262 16.44 13.68 19.94
N LEU A 263 15.10 13.77 19.94
CA LEU A 263 14.20 12.63 20.10
C LEU A 263 14.46 11.52 19.05
N HIS A 264 14.86 11.88 17.82
CA HIS A 264 15.18 10.91 16.78
C HIS A 264 16.44 10.09 17.13
N GLU A 265 17.40 10.66 17.84
CA GLU A 265 18.60 9.95 18.29
C GLU A 265 18.31 8.98 19.45
N GLU A 266 17.25 9.26 20.23
CA GLU A 266 16.80 8.41 21.33
C GLU A 266 15.98 7.19 20.86
N LEU A 267 15.55 7.16 19.58
CA LEU A 267 14.76 6.06 19.03
C LEU A 267 15.58 4.79 18.86
N ILE A 268 14.99 3.66 19.24
CA ILE A 268 15.49 2.32 18.90
C ILE A 268 14.56 1.77 17.83
N SER A 269 14.83 2.18 16.61
CA SER A 269 14.03 1.91 15.44
C SER A 269 14.90 1.86 14.19
N VAL A 270 14.48 1.10 13.19
CA VAL A 270 15.08 1.14 11.85
C VAL A 270 14.91 2.56 11.30
N SER A 271 16.00 3.17 10.82
CA SER A 271 15.96 4.50 10.23
C SER A 271 15.13 4.52 8.95
N LEU A 272 14.54 5.66 8.59
CA LEU A 272 13.78 5.77 7.35
C LEU A 272 14.64 5.53 6.10
N ASP A 273 15.93 5.86 6.15
CA ASP A 273 16.87 5.54 5.05
C ASP A 273 17.11 4.04 4.88
N ASN A 274 17.10 3.27 5.97
CA ASN A 274 17.17 1.81 5.89
C ASN A 274 15.81 1.21 5.52
N LEU A 275 14.71 1.77 6.00
CA LEU A 275 13.35 1.38 5.60
C LEU A 275 13.16 1.45 4.08
N LYS A 276 13.61 2.54 3.44
CA LYS A 276 13.55 2.74 1.98
C LYS A 276 14.26 1.65 1.17
N LYS A 277 15.23 0.93 1.76
CA LYS A 277 15.96 -0.15 1.08
C LYS A 277 15.17 -1.44 1.01
N ILE A 278 14.13 -1.59 1.83
CA ILE A 278 13.25 -2.75 1.78
C ILE A 278 12.45 -2.71 0.46
N PRO A 279 12.39 -3.83 -0.31
CA PRO A 279 11.82 -3.82 -1.65
C PRO A 279 10.37 -3.31 -1.70
N ASN A 280 9.54 -3.66 -0.71
CA ASN A 280 8.15 -3.25 -0.65
C ASN A 280 7.86 -2.68 0.75
N VAL A 281 7.65 -1.36 0.81
CA VAL A 281 7.26 -0.65 2.04
C VAL A 281 5.85 -0.13 1.85
N ILE A 282 4.91 -0.73 2.58
CA ILE A 282 3.49 -0.42 2.49
C ILE A 282 3.11 0.51 3.64
N GLY A 283 2.77 1.74 3.31
CA GLY A 283 2.12 2.68 4.24
C GLY A 283 0.64 2.34 4.37
N ILE A 284 0.12 2.24 5.59
CA ILE A 284 -1.28 1.94 5.84
C ILE A 284 -1.86 3.09 6.67
N ALA A 285 -2.61 3.97 6.02
CA ALA A 285 -3.17 5.14 6.68
C ALA A 285 -4.39 5.69 5.92
N GLY A 286 -5.35 6.24 6.64
CA GLY A 286 -6.52 6.93 6.12
C GLY A 286 -7.12 7.87 7.15
N GLY A 287 -7.97 8.77 6.68
CA GLY A 287 -8.59 9.84 7.44
C GLY A 287 -8.07 11.22 6.99
N GLU A 288 -8.98 12.20 6.97
CA GLU A 288 -8.71 13.56 6.49
C GLU A 288 -7.52 14.23 7.19
N ASN A 289 -7.39 14.00 8.50
CA ASN A 289 -6.34 14.52 9.34
C ASN A 289 -4.95 13.91 9.06
N LYS A 290 -4.86 12.88 8.22
CA LYS A 290 -3.61 12.20 7.84
C LYS A 290 -3.13 12.57 6.44
N VAL A 291 -3.88 13.35 5.67
CA VAL A 291 -3.56 13.69 4.28
C VAL A 291 -2.15 14.28 4.15
N GLU A 292 -1.81 15.29 4.94
CA GLU A 292 -0.48 15.93 4.91
C GLU A 292 0.63 14.95 5.31
N ALA A 293 0.39 14.12 6.30
CA ALA A 293 1.37 13.11 6.74
C ALA A 293 1.60 12.03 5.67
N ILE A 294 0.53 11.60 4.97
CA ILE A 294 0.64 10.64 3.88
C ILE A 294 1.39 11.27 2.70
N LEU A 295 1.08 12.50 2.32
CA LEU A 295 1.80 13.24 1.30
C LEU A 295 3.29 13.37 1.64
N SER A 296 3.62 13.73 2.87
CA SER A 296 4.98 13.78 3.36
C SER A 296 5.71 12.44 3.21
N ALA A 297 5.06 11.33 3.58
CA ALA A 297 5.62 9.99 3.45
C ALA A 297 5.90 9.62 1.98
N LEU A 298 5.01 10.03 1.07
CA LEU A 298 5.13 9.82 -0.37
C LEU A 298 6.24 10.69 -0.99
N TYR A 299 6.27 11.99 -0.70
CA TYR A 299 7.31 12.91 -1.19
C TYR A 299 8.71 12.51 -0.71
N GLY A 300 8.82 12.10 0.55
CA GLY A 300 10.08 11.59 1.09
C GLY A 300 10.50 10.23 0.55
N GLY A 301 9.65 9.53 -0.21
CA GLY A 301 9.92 8.18 -0.69
C GLY A 301 10.08 7.17 0.46
N HIS A 302 9.48 7.44 1.62
CA HIS A 302 9.56 6.57 2.80
C HIS A 302 8.72 5.31 2.66
N ILE A 303 7.72 5.35 1.78
CA ILE A 303 6.89 4.24 1.36
C ILE A 303 6.88 4.17 -0.17
N ASN A 304 6.71 2.99 -0.73
CA ASN A 304 6.54 2.78 -2.17
C ASN A 304 5.25 2.05 -2.53
N SER A 305 4.42 1.81 -1.54
CA SER A 305 3.08 1.23 -1.69
C SER A 305 2.16 1.82 -0.63
N LEU A 306 0.87 1.94 -0.92
CA LEU A 306 -0.09 2.61 -0.05
C LEU A 306 -1.40 1.83 0.03
N VAL A 307 -1.93 1.70 1.25
CA VAL A 307 -3.33 1.32 1.50
C VAL A 307 -4.02 2.50 2.18
N THR A 308 -5.06 3.01 1.55
CA THR A 308 -5.83 4.15 2.05
C THR A 308 -7.32 4.01 1.72
N GLU A 309 -8.13 5.01 2.03
CA GLU A 309 -9.55 5.04 1.70
C GLU A 309 -9.88 6.18 0.73
N GLU A 310 -11.05 6.10 0.11
CA GLU A 310 -11.48 6.94 -1.01
C GLU A 310 -11.41 8.44 -0.69
N LYS A 311 -11.91 8.86 0.48
CA LYS A 311 -11.96 10.27 0.87
C LYS A 311 -10.55 10.84 1.03
N THR A 312 -9.68 10.12 1.70
CA THR A 312 -8.26 10.49 1.83
C THR A 312 -7.56 10.55 0.47
N ALA A 313 -7.79 9.55 -0.39
CA ALA A 313 -7.21 9.52 -1.73
C ALA A 313 -7.63 10.72 -2.59
N ARG A 314 -8.91 11.10 -2.55
CA ARG A 314 -9.43 12.30 -3.23
C ARG A 314 -8.78 13.58 -2.71
N MET A 315 -8.64 13.70 -1.39
CA MET A 315 -8.01 14.88 -0.77
C MET A 315 -6.52 14.98 -1.10
N ILE A 316 -5.81 13.85 -1.15
CA ILE A 316 -4.41 13.81 -1.61
C ILE A 316 -4.33 14.35 -3.04
N LEU A 317 -5.12 13.83 -3.98
CA LEU A 317 -5.09 14.28 -5.38
C LEU A 317 -5.48 15.75 -5.53
N ALA A 318 -6.41 16.26 -4.71
CA ALA A 318 -6.81 17.67 -4.73
C ALA A 318 -5.70 18.63 -4.30
N GLN A 319 -4.68 18.17 -3.57
CA GLN A 319 -3.52 18.97 -3.19
C GLN A 319 -2.39 18.94 -4.23
N LEU A 320 -2.54 18.14 -5.30
CA LEU A 320 -1.54 18.00 -6.37
C LEU A 320 -1.86 18.88 -7.60
N VAL A 321 -3.04 19.48 -7.62
CA VAL A 321 -3.54 20.41 -8.64
C VAL A 321 -3.32 21.84 -8.16
#